data_89b2d6bcccf230ed9b3c75829bbc1f43
#
_entry.id   89b2d6bcccf230ed9b3c75829bbc1f43
#
_cell.length_a   1.000
_cell.length_b   1.000
_cell.length_c   1.000
_cell.angle_alpha   90.00
_cell.angle_beta   90.00
_cell.angle_gamma   90.00
#
_symmetry.space_group_name_H-M   'P 1'
#
loop_
_entity.id
_entity.type
_entity.pdbx_description
1 polymer ?
#
loop_
_entity_poly.entity_id
_entity_poly.type
_entity_poly.pdbx_seq_one_letter_code
_entity_poly.pdbx_strand_id
1 'polypeptide(L)'
;MKKVCIIFFLSIIISLTAFGFGGFSQNGHTMSALNAQNATLQSEYLRIHIRADSNENEAQAVKYRVRDRLVEYLTPMVAECQTKAQAMDGIAGRLGDLSAVAEEVLQESGFAYGATAELTTETFPTRVYEGYTLPAGEYTALIVRLGRGAGDNWWCVVYPPLCFAATNTDVVYKSKIKEIINRFYIGG
;
A
#
# COMPACT_ATOMS: atom_id res chain seq x y z
N MET A 1 -62.11 -37.31 -13.71
CA MET A 1 -61.55 -35.96 -13.54
C MET A 1 -60.43 -35.89 -12.45
N LYS A 2 -60.49 -36.65 -11.35
CA LYS A 2 -59.45 -36.60 -10.29
C LYS A 2 -58.08 -37.15 -10.71
N LYS A 3 -57.99 -38.13 -11.64
CA LYS A 3 -56.71 -38.73 -12.08
C LYS A 3 -55.91 -37.85 -13.06
N VAL A 4 -56.59 -36.98 -13.83
CA VAL A 4 -55.94 -36.07 -14.78
C VAL A 4 -55.29 -34.89 -14.05
N CYS A 5 -55.88 -34.38 -12.95
CA CYS A 5 -55.28 -33.32 -12.13
C CYS A 5 -53.95 -33.78 -11.43
N ILE A 6 -53.88 -35.04 -11.01
CA ILE A 6 -52.68 -35.55 -10.31
C ILE A 6 -51.47 -35.62 -11.27
N ILE A 7 -51.72 -36.02 -12.54
CA ILE A 7 -50.64 -36.10 -13.54
C ILE A 7 -50.14 -34.71 -13.91
N PHE A 8 -50.99 -33.70 -13.98
CA PHE A 8 -50.61 -32.30 -14.23
C PHE A 8 -49.77 -31.71 -13.09
N PHE A 9 -50.12 -31.99 -11.83
CA PHE A 9 -49.34 -31.51 -10.68
C PHE A 9 -47.97 -32.20 -10.56
N LEU A 10 -47.89 -33.49 -10.90
CA LEU A 10 -46.61 -34.21 -10.91
C LEU A 10 -45.67 -33.71 -12.01
N SER A 11 -46.18 -33.32 -13.18
CA SER A 11 -45.35 -32.78 -14.26
C SER A 11 -44.78 -31.38 -13.94
N ILE A 12 -45.55 -30.55 -13.22
CA ILE A 12 -45.08 -29.21 -12.77
C ILE A 12 -44.01 -29.31 -11.68
N ILE A 13 -44.12 -30.27 -10.76
CA ILE A 13 -43.12 -30.49 -9.72
C ILE A 13 -41.77 -31.00 -10.31
N ILE A 14 -41.81 -31.89 -11.29
CA ILE A 14 -40.62 -32.39 -11.98
C ILE A 14 -39.95 -31.26 -12.81
N SER A 15 -40.75 -30.34 -13.37
CA SER A 15 -40.23 -29.20 -14.13
C SER A 15 -39.55 -28.14 -13.25
N LEU A 16 -40.00 -27.96 -11.99
CA LEU A 16 -39.36 -27.00 -11.06
C LEU A 16 -38.07 -27.53 -10.42
N THR A 17 -37.86 -28.84 -10.32
CA THR A 17 -36.64 -29.42 -9.76
C THR A 17 -35.47 -29.43 -10.75
N ALA A 18 -35.75 -29.33 -12.08
CA ALA A 18 -34.69 -29.28 -13.09
C ALA A 18 -34.08 -27.88 -13.31
N PHE A 19 -34.71 -26.81 -12.77
CA PHE A 19 -34.22 -25.44 -12.94
C PHE A 19 -33.47 -24.86 -11.73
N GLY A 20 -33.24 -25.65 -10.67
CA GLY A 20 -32.75 -25.17 -9.38
C GLY A 20 -31.28 -25.52 -9.04
N PHE A 21 -30.51 -26.16 -9.94
CA PHE A 21 -29.14 -26.61 -9.57
C PHE A 21 -28.04 -26.22 -10.57
N GLY A 22 -28.22 -25.12 -11.28
CA GLY A 22 -27.23 -24.59 -12.23
C GLY A 22 -26.80 -23.16 -11.90
N GLY A 23 -26.26 -22.88 -10.71
CA GLY A 23 -25.88 -21.52 -10.43
C GLY A 23 -25.16 -21.27 -9.10
N PHE A 24 -24.10 -22.00 -8.79
CA PHE A 24 -23.22 -21.59 -7.67
C PHE A 24 -21.77 -22.01 -7.94
N SER A 25 -21.18 -21.50 -9.02
CA SER A 25 -19.74 -21.64 -9.28
C SER A 25 -19.11 -20.35 -9.83
N GLN A 26 -19.59 -19.17 -9.40
CA GLN A 26 -18.95 -17.91 -9.81
C GLN A 26 -18.04 -17.29 -8.77
N ASN A 27 -18.01 -17.78 -7.54
CA ASN A 27 -17.18 -17.17 -6.49
C ASN A 27 -15.68 -17.50 -6.61
N GLY A 28 -15.29 -18.57 -7.28
CA GLY A 28 -13.88 -18.95 -7.45
C GLY A 28 -13.12 -18.07 -8.42
N HIS A 29 -13.74 -17.64 -9.51
CA HIS A 29 -13.10 -16.81 -10.52
C HIS A 29 -12.91 -15.36 -10.06
N THR A 30 -13.86 -14.82 -9.29
CA THR A 30 -13.75 -13.45 -8.74
C THR A 30 -12.67 -13.35 -7.67
N MET A 31 -12.55 -14.34 -6.79
CA MET A 31 -11.50 -14.35 -5.76
C MET A 31 -10.11 -14.54 -6.36
N SER A 32 -9.96 -15.36 -7.38
CA SER A 32 -8.69 -15.53 -8.09
C SER A 32 -8.26 -14.26 -8.81
N ALA A 33 -9.17 -13.56 -9.45
CA ALA A 33 -8.90 -12.29 -10.12
C ALA A 33 -8.50 -11.19 -9.12
N LEU A 34 -9.20 -11.08 -7.99
CA LEU A 34 -8.87 -10.14 -6.91
C LEU A 34 -7.48 -10.42 -6.31
N ASN A 35 -7.15 -11.69 -6.09
CA ASN A 35 -5.84 -12.07 -5.56
C ASN A 35 -4.71 -11.76 -6.56
N ALA A 36 -4.93 -11.99 -7.85
CA ALA A 36 -3.97 -11.64 -8.90
C ALA A 36 -3.78 -10.12 -8.99
N GLN A 37 -4.86 -9.34 -8.90
CA GLN A 37 -4.80 -7.88 -8.89
C GLN A 37 -4.06 -7.36 -7.65
N ASN A 38 -4.33 -7.91 -6.47
CA ASN A 38 -3.63 -7.55 -5.24
C ASN A 38 -2.13 -7.87 -5.33
N ALA A 39 -1.75 -9.03 -5.87
CA ALA A 39 -0.35 -9.40 -6.09
C ALA A 39 0.35 -8.43 -7.06
N THR A 40 -0.32 -8.01 -8.12
CA THR A 40 0.19 -7.00 -9.04
C THR A 40 0.43 -5.67 -8.32
N LEU A 41 -0.54 -5.17 -7.55
CA LEU A 41 -0.37 -3.94 -6.76
C LEU A 41 0.82 -4.06 -5.79
N GLN A 42 0.95 -5.18 -5.07
CA GLN A 42 2.07 -5.42 -4.15
C GLN A 42 3.43 -5.40 -4.87
N SER A 43 3.50 -5.94 -6.11
CA SER A 43 4.74 -5.94 -6.90
C SER A 43 5.11 -4.56 -7.42
N GLU A 44 4.16 -3.68 -7.69
CA GLU A 44 4.39 -2.36 -8.30
C GLU A 44 4.71 -1.25 -7.29
N TYR A 45 4.28 -1.40 -6.04
CA TYR A 45 4.48 -0.36 -5.02
C TYR A 45 5.72 -0.61 -4.16
N LEU A 46 6.50 0.45 -3.95
CA LEU A 46 7.54 0.53 -2.91
C LEU A 46 7.01 1.38 -1.77
N ARG A 47 6.91 0.79 -0.59
CA ARG A 47 6.32 1.45 0.57
C ARG A 47 7.37 2.04 1.51
N ILE A 48 6.92 2.87 2.44
CA ILE A 48 7.72 3.37 3.55
C ILE A 48 6.96 3.19 4.86
N HIS A 49 7.68 2.81 5.89
CA HIS A 49 7.18 2.61 7.23
C HIS A 49 8.14 3.26 8.23
N ILE A 50 7.68 4.23 9.00
CA ILE A 50 8.47 4.86 10.07
C ILE A 50 7.85 4.46 11.40
N ARG A 51 8.66 3.85 12.29
CA ARG A 51 8.28 3.40 13.61
C ARG A 51 8.84 4.33 14.67
N ALA A 52 7.97 4.90 15.52
CA ALA A 52 8.42 5.68 16.66
C ALA A 52 9.06 4.80 17.73
N ASP A 53 9.91 5.37 18.59
CA ASP A 53 10.47 4.68 19.74
C ASP A 53 9.40 4.15 20.69
N SER A 54 8.39 4.98 20.97
CA SER A 54 7.29 4.70 21.90
C SER A 54 6.02 5.46 21.49
N ASN A 55 4.94 5.29 22.28
CA ASN A 55 3.68 6.03 22.12
C ASN A 55 3.60 7.32 22.94
N GLU A 56 4.72 7.75 23.53
CA GLU A 56 4.81 9.06 24.17
C GLU A 56 4.61 10.17 23.14
N ASN A 57 3.98 11.27 23.57
CA ASN A 57 3.62 12.37 22.68
C ASN A 57 4.83 12.95 21.93
N GLU A 58 5.96 13.09 22.62
CA GLU A 58 7.22 13.59 22.08
C GLU A 58 7.82 12.64 21.05
N ALA A 59 7.77 11.31 21.30
CA ALA A 59 8.23 10.29 20.36
C ALA A 59 7.37 10.25 19.11
N GLN A 60 6.06 10.44 19.26
CA GLN A 60 5.15 10.54 18.12
C GLN A 60 5.37 11.85 17.34
N ALA A 61 5.60 12.98 18.02
CA ALA A 61 5.85 14.25 17.38
C ALA A 61 7.16 14.25 16.57
N VAL A 62 8.26 13.72 17.12
CA VAL A 62 9.53 13.64 16.41
C VAL A 62 9.47 12.68 15.21
N LYS A 63 8.71 11.59 15.28
CA LYS A 63 8.47 10.71 14.13
C LYS A 63 7.94 11.49 12.92
N TYR A 64 7.02 12.43 13.11
CA TYR A 64 6.50 13.26 12.02
C TYR A 64 7.53 14.24 11.49
N ARG A 65 8.42 14.80 12.33
CA ARG A 65 9.54 15.62 11.86
C ARG A 65 10.53 14.78 11.02
N VAL A 66 10.87 13.59 11.49
CA VAL A 66 11.70 12.64 10.74
C VAL A 66 11.07 12.30 9.40
N ARG A 67 9.77 12.01 9.37
CA ARG A 67 9.03 11.80 8.14
C ARG A 67 9.23 12.95 7.15
N ASP A 68 9.00 14.17 7.61
CA ASP A 68 9.05 15.35 6.74
C ASP A 68 10.45 15.54 6.16
N ARG A 69 11.50 15.37 6.98
CA ARG A 69 12.89 15.46 6.54
C ARG A 69 13.27 14.34 5.56
N LEU A 70 12.83 13.10 5.81
CA LEU A 70 13.07 11.98 4.89
C LEU A 70 12.33 12.16 3.56
N VAL A 71 11.11 12.67 3.58
CA VAL A 71 10.35 13.01 2.36
C VAL A 71 11.10 14.07 1.56
N GLU A 72 11.55 15.16 2.19
CA GLU A 72 12.35 16.20 1.55
C GLU A 72 13.63 15.64 0.92
N TYR A 73 14.36 14.80 1.65
CA TYR A 73 15.61 14.18 1.19
C TYR A 73 15.40 13.24 -0.01
N LEU A 74 14.34 12.43 0.02
CA LEU A 74 14.08 11.42 -1.01
C LEU A 74 13.38 11.98 -2.26
N THR A 75 12.64 13.07 -2.13
CA THR A 75 11.81 13.63 -3.21
C THR A 75 12.58 13.85 -4.52
N PRO A 76 13.76 14.49 -4.55
CA PRO A 76 14.48 14.71 -5.80
C PRO A 76 14.86 13.41 -6.52
N MET A 77 15.34 12.43 -5.75
CA MET A 77 15.76 11.13 -6.27
C MET A 77 14.57 10.33 -6.81
N VAL A 78 13.48 10.25 -6.03
CA VAL A 78 12.28 9.50 -6.41
C VAL A 78 11.60 10.12 -7.63
N ALA A 79 11.68 11.46 -7.78
CA ALA A 79 11.14 12.19 -8.92
C ALA A 79 11.72 11.75 -10.27
N GLU A 80 12.97 11.35 -10.28
CA GLU A 80 13.69 10.93 -11.49
C GLU A 80 13.45 9.46 -11.83
N CYS A 81 12.93 8.65 -10.90
CA CYS A 81 12.71 7.23 -11.10
C CYS A 81 11.55 6.94 -12.06
N GLN A 82 11.79 6.06 -13.03
CA GLN A 82 10.77 5.58 -13.98
C GLN A 82 10.17 4.23 -13.55
N THR A 83 10.84 3.51 -12.66
CA THR A 83 10.45 2.17 -12.21
C THR A 83 10.68 2.00 -10.71
N LYS A 84 9.93 1.06 -10.11
CA LYS A 84 10.16 0.63 -8.73
C LYS A 84 11.60 0.18 -8.49
N ALA A 85 12.19 -0.56 -9.45
CA ALA A 85 13.57 -1.03 -9.33
C ALA A 85 14.55 0.12 -9.20
N GLN A 86 14.43 1.18 -10.01
CA GLN A 86 15.27 2.37 -9.89
C GLN A 86 15.11 3.06 -8.54
N ALA A 87 13.88 3.15 -8.02
CA ALA A 87 13.64 3.72 -6.69
C ALA A 87 14.28 2.84 -5.58
N MET A 88 14.17 1.52 -5.70
CA MET A 88 14.82 0.59 -4.77
C MET A 88 16.34 0.71 -4.78
N ASP A 89 16.96 0.73 -5.95
CA ASP A 89 18.41 0.88 -6.10
C ASP A 89 18.90 2.23 -5.53
N GLY A 90 18.16 3.31 -5.83
CA GLY A 90 18.44 4.63 -5.30
C GLY A 90 18.37 4.70 -3.78
N ILE A 91 17.40 4.03 -3.15
CA ILE A 91 17.25 3.95 -1.69
C ILE A 91 18.34 3.05 -1.10
N ALA A 92 18.60 1.88 -1.70
CA ALA A 92 19.61 0.95 -1.21
C ALA A 92 21.00 1.59 -1.09
N GLY A 93 21.35 2.43 -2.07
CA GLY A 93 22.61 3.20 -2.03
C GLY A 93 22.66 4.33 -0.99
N ARG A 94 21.55 4.64 -0.32
CA ARG A 94 21.41 5.78 0.61
C ARG A 94 20.92 5.39 2.02
N LEU A 95 20.89 4.10 2.36
CA LEU A 95 20.39 3.66 3.67
C LEU A 95 21.15 4.29 4.84
N GLY A 96 22.48 4.44 4.71
CA GLY A 96 23.30 5.13 5.70
C GLY A 96 22.92 6.61 5.84
N ASP A 97 22.74 7.31 4.73
CA ASP A 97 22.34 8.72 4.72
C ASP A 97 20.95 8.91 5.32
N LEU A 98 20.00 7.99 5.01
CA LEU A 98 18.65 8.04 5.57
C LEU A 98 18.64 7.84 7.09
N SER A 99 19.49 6.96 7.59
CA SER A 99 19.70 6.81 9.05
C SER A 99 20.26 8.09 9.64
N ALA A 100 21.31 8.68 9.03
CA ALA A 100 21.93 9.91 9.49
C ALA A 100 20.96 11.11 9.48
N VAL A 101 20.16 11.26 8.43
CA VAL A 101 19.12 12.31 8.34
C VAL A 101 18.09 12.15 9.46
N ALA A 102 17.67 10.92 9.75
CA ALA A 102 16.72 10.67 10.85
C ALA A 102 17.39 10.97 12.22
N GLU A 103 18.65 10.59 12.42
CA GLU A 103 19.40 10.85 13.65
C GLU A 103 19.64 12.33 13.89
N GLU A 104 19.93 13.12 12.84
CA GLU A 104 20.04 14.58 12.94
C GLU A 104 18.78 15.18 13.53
N VAL A 105 17.60 14.82 13.01
CA VAL A 105 16.29 15.30 13.53
C VAL A 105 16.06 14.86 14.97
N LEU A 106 16.45 13.64 15.33
CA LEU A 106 16.35 13.15 16.71
C LEU A 106 17.22 13.98 17.66
N GLN A 107 18.49 14.23 17.30
CA GLN A 107 19.41 15.03 18.09
C GLN A 107 18.94 16.49 18.25
N GLU A 108 18.51 17.13 17.16
CA GLU A 108 17.91 18.49 17.18
C GLU A 108 16.66 18.55 18.07
N SER A 109 15.97 17.43 18.23
CA SER A 109 14.77 17.30 19.06
C SER A 109 15.07 16.86 20.50
N GLY A 110 16.37 16.69 20.87
CA GLY A 110 16.80 16.34 22.23
C GLY A 110 16.74 14.85 22.58
N PHE A 111 16.59 13.97 21.57
CA PHE A 111 16.58 12.53 21.78
C PHE A 111 18.00 11.95 21.70
N ALA A 112 18.30 11.01 22.60
CA ALA A 112 19.61 10.35 22.69
C ALA A 112 19.67 9.00 21.93
N TYR A 113 18.53 8.46 21.47
CA TYR A 113 18.51 7.24 20.70
C TYR A 113 18.74 7.51 19.20
N GLY A 114 19.29 6.52 18.50
CA GLY A 114 19.57 6.60 17.07
C GLY A 114 18.40 6.15 16.20
N ALA A 115 18.66 6.09 14.90
CA ALA A 115 17.75 5.59 13.89
C ALA A 115 18.41 4.53 13.01
N THR A 116 17.63 3.63 12.44
CA THR A 116 18.09 2.67 11.43
C THR A 116 17.18 2.70 10.23
N ALA A 117 17.73 2.55 9.03
CA ALA A 117 17.00 2.43 7.79
C ALA A 117 17.38 1.11 7.10
N GLU A 118 16.39 0.37 6.64
CA GLU A 118 16.59 -0.87 5.87
C GLU A 118 15.57 -0.99 4.75
N LEU A 119 15.95 -1.66 3.68
CA LEU A 119 15.04 -2.04 2.58
C LEU A 119 14.75 -3.54 2.72
N THR A 120 13.48 -3.88 2.98
CA THR A 120 13.07 -5.26 3.24
C THR A 120 11.62 -5.50 2.79
N THR A 121 11.15 -6.73 2.93
CA THR A 121 9.73 -7.07 2.74
C THR A 121 9.03 -7.08 4.09
N GLU A 122 7.88 -6.40 4.17
CA GLU A 122 7.08 -6.33 5.39
C GLU A 122 5.58 -6.38 5.09
N THR A 123 4.82 -6.93 6.04
CA THR A 123 3.35 -6.97 5.95
C THR A 123 2.76 -5.62 6.32
N PHE A 124 2.00 -5.05 5.40
CA PHE A 124 1.27 -3.79 5.59
C PHE A 124 -0.22 -4.04 5.75
N PRO A 125 -0.90 -3.29 6.60
CA PRO A 125 -2.35 -3.28 6.65
C PRO A 125 -2.94 -2.55 5.43
N THR A 126 -4.23 -2.77 5.15
CA THR A 126 -4.96 -1.98 4.17
C THR A 126 -4.89 -0.49 4.51
N ARG A 127 -4.56 0.35 3.54
CA ARG A 127 -4.48 1.81 3.67
C ARG A 127 -5.16 2.50 2.51
N VAL A 128 -5.84 3.60 2.82
CA VAL A 128 -6.49 4.48 1.84
C VAL A 128 -5.71 5.79 1.74
N TYR A 129 -5.37 6.19 0.52
CA TYR A 129 -4.64 7.43 0.21
C TYR A 129 -5.40 8.19 -0.87
N GLU A 130 -5.99 9.34 -0.55
CA GLU A 130 -6.67 10.24 -1.50
C GLU A 130 -7.55 9.53 -2.56
N GLY A 131 -8.32 8.53 -2.12
CA GLY A 131 -9.20 7.75 -3.01
C GLY A 131 -8.60 6.44 -3.54
N TYR A 132 -7.34 6.15 -3.24
CA TYR A 132 -6.70 4.88 -3.60
C TYR A 132 -6.61 3.96 -2.39
N THR A 133 -7.02 2.70 -2.57
CA THR A 133 -6.90 1.68 -1.53
C THR A 133 -5.78 0.71 -1.90
N LEU A 134 -4.77 0.64 -1.06
CA LEU A 134 -3.77 -0.44 -1.13
C LEU A 134 -4.18 -1.55 -0.17
N PRO A 135 -4.34 -2.78 -0.67
CA PRO A 135 -4.75 -3.92 0.15
C PRO A 135 -3.68 -4.29 1.19
N ALA A 136 -4.09 -4.99 2.22
CA ALA A 136 -3.16 -5.63 3.13
C ALA A 136 -2.32 -6.69 2.40
N GLY A 137 -1.07 -6.85 2.82
CA GLY A 137 -0.18 -7.87 2.25
C GLY A 137 1.29 -7.51 2.37
N GLU A 138 2.14 -8.32 1.77
CA GLU A 138 3.59 -8.13 1.78
C GLU A 138 4.03 -7.16 0.69
N TYR A 139 4.81 -6.16 1.09
CA TYR A 139 5.37 -5.16 0.20
C TYR A 139 6.86 -5.01 0.45
N THR A 140 7.62 -4.78 -0.61
CA THR A 140 8.96 -4.21 -0.46
C THR A 140 8.82 -2.80 0.12
N ALA A 141 9.58 -2.49 1.17
CA ALA A 141 9.47 -1.22 1.87
C ALA A 141 10.80 -0.72 2.42
N LEU A 142 10.94 0.60 2.47
CA LEU A 142 11.90 1.28 3.31
C LEU A 142 11.35 1.32 4.74
N ILE A 143 12.02 0.66 5.66
CA ILE A 143 11.67 0.67 7.08
C ILE A 143 12.64 1.58 7.81
N VAL A 144 12.13 2.58 8.51
CA VAL A 144 12.92 3.46 9.38
C VAL A 144 12.46 3.26 10.83
N ARG A 145 13.37 2.81 11.68
CA ARG A 145 13.10 2.61 13.11
C ARG A 145 13.81 3.70 13.92
N LEU A 146 13.05 4.37 14.78
CA LEU A 146 13.55 5.36 15.71
C LEU A 146 13.66 4.70 17.08
N GLY A 147 14.86 4.68 17.65
CA GLY A 147 15.12 4.02 18.92
C GLY A 147 14.70 2.53 18.91
N ARG A 148 13.80 2.14 19.81
CA ARG A 148 13.29 0.77 19.92
C ARG A 148 12.30 0.38 18.82
N GLY A 149 11.70 1.38 18.12
CA GLY A 149 10.68 1.13 17.11
C GLY A 149 9.41 0.46 17.65
N ALA A 150 9.09 0.70 18.93
CA ALA A 150 7.99 0.03 19.64
C ALA A 150 6.69 0.87 19.68
N GLY A 151 6.72 2.10 19.17
CA GLY A 151 5.56 2.99 19.12
C GLY A 151 4.76 2.87 17.83
N ASP A 152 3.72 3.69 17.73
CA ASP A 152 2.81 3.74 16.59
C ASP A 152 3.53 4.16 15.30
N ASN A 153 3.02 3.65 14.22
CA ASN A 153 3.63 3.65 12.91
C ASN A 153 3.07 4.77 12.02
N TRP A 154 3.90 5.27 11.11
CA TRP A 154 3.46 6.02 9.96
C TRP A 154 3.74 5.22 8.68
N TRP A 155 2.73 5.13 7.80
CA TRP A 155 2.75 4.31 6.61
C TRP A 155 2.51 5.14 5.35
N CYS A 156 3.35 4.97 4.33
CA CYS A 156 3.10 5.59 3.04
C CYS A 156 3.68 4.79 1.86
N VAL A 157 3.77 5.46 0.70
CA VAL A 157 4.29 4.93 -0.56
C VAL A 157 5.39 5.85 -1.06
N VAL A 158 6.56 5.25 -1.35
CA VAL A 158 7.69 5.94 -1.97
C VAL A 158 7.56 5.95 -3.49
N TYR A 159 7.21 4.80 -4.06
CA TYR A 159 7.04 4.65 -5.51
C TYR A 159 5.78 3.84 -5.83
N PRO A 160 4.90 4.30 -6.74
CA PRO A 160 4.83 5.68 -7.25
C PRO A 160 4.74 6.70 -6.11
N PRO A 161 5.25 7.95 -6.28
CA PRO A 161 5.41 8.90 -5.18
C PRO A 161 4.10 9.51 -4.69
N LEU A 162 3.31 8.79 -3.89
CA LEU A 162 2.04 9.30 -3.37
C LEU A 162 2.21 10.34 -2.26
N CYS A 163 3.12 10.10 -1.32
CA CYS A 163 3.34 11.01 -0.18
C CYS A 163 4.42 12.07 -0.43
N PHE A 164 5.03 12.04 -1.60
CA PHE A 164 6.10 12.95 -2.02
C PHE A 164 5.59 14.07 -2.94
N ALA A 165 4.30 14.04 -3.29
CA ALA A 165 3.68 15.00 -4.20
C ALA A 165 3.26 16.31 -3.55
N ALA A 166 3.35 16.45 -2.23
CA ALA A 166 2.84 17.59 -1.49
C ALA A 166 3.81 18.78 -1.36
N THR A 167 5.02 18.70 -1.90
CA THR A 167 5.99 19.80 -1.89
C THR A 167 6.03 20.50 -3.24
N ASN A 168 5.27 21.55 -3.36
CA ASN A 168 5.38 22.75 -4.26
C ASN A 168 5.92 22.64 -5.71
N THR A 169 5.88 21.50 -6.38
CA THR A 169 6.05 21.43 -7.84
C THR A 169 4.79 20.90 -8.51
N ASP A 170 3.73 21.64 -8.34
CA ASP A 170 2.33 21.21 -8.28
C ASP A 170 1.72 20.62 -9.55
N VAL A 171 2.24 20.84 -10.74
CA VAL A 171 1.47 20.55 -11.95
C VAL A 171 1.98 19.32 -12.70
N VAL A 172 3.28 19.13 -12.78
CA VAL A 172 3.89 18.01 -13.54
C VAL A 172 3.79 16.69 -12.79
N TYR A 173 3.90 16.74 -11.46
CA TYR A 173 3.87 15.56 -10.59
C TYR A 173 2.47 14.96 -10.48
N LYS A 174 1.46 15.79 -10.23
CA LYS A 174 0.04 15.36 -10.19
C LYS A 174 -0.41 14.76 -11.52
N SER A 175 0.10 15.30 -12.64
CA SER A 175 -0.18 14.77 -13.97
C SER A 175 0.45 13.39 -14.17
N LYS A 176 1.69 13.19 -13.77
CA LYS A 176 2.42 11.92 -13.95
C LYS A 176 1.92 10.81 -13.03
N ILE A 177 1.60 11.15 -11.79
CA ILE A 177 0.94 10.23 -10.84
C ILE A 177 -0.44 9.81 -11.38
N LYS A 178 -1.22 10.76 -11.86
CA LYS A 178 -2.54 10.50 -12.45
C LYS A 178 -2.45 9.63 -13.70
N GLU A 179 -1.43 9.80 -14.52
CA GLU A 179 -1.14 8.97 -15.70
C GLU A 179 -0.74 7.54 -15.30
N ILE A 180 0.15 7.39 -14.32
CA ILE A 180 0.57 6.09 -13.79
C ILE A 180 -0.64 5.36 -13.18
N ILE A 181 -1.42 6.03 -12.37
CA ILE A 181 -2.61 5.49 -11.73
C ILE A 181 -3.68 5.12 -12.77
N ASN A 182 -3.94 5.99 -13.75
CA ASN A 182 -4.89 5.70 -14.82
C ASN A 182 -4.47 4.49 -15.67
N ARG A 183 -3.18 4.29 -15.88
CA ARG A 183 -2.66 3.12 -16.61
C ARG A 183 -2.99 1.80 -15.88
N PHE A 184 -2.99 1.80 -14.55
CA PHE A 184 -3.26 0.60 -13.75
C PHE A 184 -4.74 0.37 -13.41
N TYR A 185 -5.56 1.43 -13.35
CA TYR A 185 -6.96 1.34 -12.90
C TYR A 185 -8.00 1.45 -14.04
N ILE A 186 -7.65 1.96 -15.22
CA ILE A 186 -8.61 2.21 -16.32
C ILE A 186 -8.28 1.36 -17.57
N GLY A 187 -7.15 0.68 -17.59
CA GLY A 187 -6.66 -0.14 -18.72
C GLY A 187 -6.97 -1.64 -18.61
N GLY A 188 -7.96 -2.04 -17.79
CA GLY A 188 -8.43 -3.41 -17.66
C GLY A 188 -9.86 -3.56 -18.17
#